data_8e8b116a48be725bf0af96bb08a468b9
#
_entry.id   8e8b116a48be725bf0af96bb08a468b9
#
_cell.length_a   1.000
_cell.length_b   1.000
_cell.length_c   1.000
_cell.angle_alpha   90.00
_cell.angle_beta   90.00
_cell.angle_gamma   90.00
#
_symmetry.space_group_name_H-M   'P 1'
#
loop_
_entity.id
_entity.type
_entity.pdbx_description
1 polymer ?
#
loop_
_entity_poly.entity_id
_entity_poly.type
_entity_poly.pdbx_seq_one_letter_code
_entity_poly.pdbx_strand_id
1 'polypeptide(L)'
;MREELFQMIRLAAPLVLAELGWMAMGVVDTMFVGRVGAEAIGAVGLGTMVFYGVSISAAGLLLGLDTLVAQAFGAGNREDGHRSLVSGMWLAAMLIPVAMGAVWALEGILPRFGVNQTVLRATRPYLHALIWSAPPLLIYFALRRYLQAQHIARPVMATLLTANLVNLAGNWLLVLGHLGAPRLGAEGAGWATCFSRIYMAGALAYVLLKHDPEVLRISWRPHASRMWALLKLGAPAAGQMAIEIGVFATVTVLVSKLNATALAGHQIALTMVSTTFMMPLGVSSAAAVRVGFALGRGDPHGAARAGWTALELGAAVMSAAAIVLLAVPEWIARLFSPETAVIATAATILRVAAFFQLFDGLQIVVTGSLRGAGDTRTPMLCHLIGYWAIGLPLGAMLCFGRGLGAVGLWIGLSAGLIAIGMVLTTIWWRTAREWSRPVAVNGPMR
;
A
#
# COMPACT_ATOMS: atom_id res chain seq x y z
N MET A 1 -7.13 0.94 28.32
CA MET A 1 -7.47 1.76 27.14
C MET A 1 -6.42 2.82 26.83
N ARG A 2 -6.08 3.75 27.73
CA ARG A 2 -5.06 4.79 27.46
C ARG A 2 -3.68 4.25 27.14
N GLU A 3 -3.22 3.20 27.82
CA GLU A 3 -1.93 2.58 27.59
C GLU A 3 -1.88 1.86 26.22
N GLU A 4 -2.93 1.15 25.85
CA GLU A 4 -3.06 0.50 24.54
C GLU A 4 -3.06 1.52 23.39
N LEU A 5 -3.79 2.62 23.56
CA LEU A 5 -3.81 3.71 22.58
C LEU A 5 -2.41 4.33 22.42
N PHE A 6 -1.70 4.58 23.52
CA PHE A 6 -0.35 5.11 23.46
C PHE A 6 0.62 4.17 22.74
N GLN A 7 0.55 2.87 23.04
CA GLN A 7 1.37 1.85 22.37
C GLN A 7 1.01 1.72 20.89
N MET A 8 -0.29 1.81 20.54
CA MET A 8 -0.73 1.81 19.15
C MET A 8 -0.19 3.03 18.39
N ILE A 9 -0.33 4.24 18.93
CA ILE A 9 0.20 5.47 18.32
C ILE A 9 1.73 5.40 18.17
N ARG A 10 2.44 4.91 19.19
CA ARG A 10 3.90 4.79 19.15
C ARG A 10 4.39 3.88 18.03
N LEU A 11 3.60 2.86 17.66
CA LEU A 11 3.89 1.98 16.54
C LEU A 11 3.37 2.55 15.22
N ALA A 12 2.12 3.03 15.21
CA ALA A 12 1.46 3.50 13.99
C ALA A 12 2.08 4.79 13.42
N ALA A 13 2.44 5.77 14.27
CA ALA A 13 2.96 7.05 13.77
C ALA A 13 4.23 6.90 12.91
N PRO A 14 5.26 6.12 13.29
CA PRO A 14 6.40 5.86 12.40
C PRO A 14 5.99 5.15 11.11
N LEU A 15 4.99 4.26 11.15
CA LEU A 15 4.54 3.52 9.97
C LEU A 15 3.78 4.45 9.02
N VAL A 16 2.92 5.33 9.54
CA VAL A 16 2.24 6.37 8.75
C VAL A 16 3.25 7.29 8.08
N LEU A 17 4.25 7.76 8.81
CA LEU A 17 5.30 8.60 8.23
C LEU A 17 6.11 7.86 7.16
N ALA A 18 6.31 6.56 7.32
CA ALA A 18 6.93 5.73 6.31
C ALA A 18 6.07 5.63 5.04
N GLU A 19 4.75 5.41 5.17
CA GLU A 19 3.86 5.37 3.99
C GLU A 19 3.80 6.73 3.27
N LEU A 20 3.70 7.84 4.01
CA LEU A 20 3.77 9.19 3.42
C LEU A 20 5.11 9.46 2.74
N GLY A 21 6.22 9.01 3.34
CA GLY A 21 7.55 9.09 2.73
C GLY A 21 7.67 8.28 1.43
N TRP A 22 7.01 7.13 1.35
CA TRP A 22 6.93 6.35 0.11
C TRP A 22 6.25 7.13 -1.00
N MET A 23 5.12 7.79 -0.70
CA MET A 23 4.39 8.61 -1.66
C MET A 23 5.20 9.84 -2.09
N ALA A 24 5.91 10.47 -1.14
CA ALA A 24 6.74 11.65 -1.42
C ALA A 24 7.84 11.36 -2.45
N MET A 25 8.42 10.15 -2.47
CA MET A 25 9.43 9.75 -3.45
C MET A 25 8.90 9.85 -4.89
N GLY A 26 7.68 9.37 -5.14
CA GLY A 26 7.05 9.47 -6.46
C GLY A 26 6.77 10.92 -6.88
N VAL A 27 6.39 11.77 -5.92
CA VAL A 27 6.19 13.21 -6.17
C VAL A 27 7.51 13.88 -6.56
N VAL A 28 8.60 13.58 -5.83
CA VAL A 28 9.94 14.10 -6.14
C VAL A 28 10.37 13.68 -7.53
N ASP A 29 10.25 12.41 -7.90
CA ASP A 29 10.57 11.93 -9.24
C ASP A 29 9.81 12.73 -10.32
N THR A 30 8.50 12.91 -10.13
CA THR A 30 7.66 13.66 -11.07
C THR A 30 8.06 15.12 -11.18
N MET A 31 8.43 15.79 -10.07
CA MET A 31 8.87 17.19 -10.06
C MET A 31 10.18 17.39 -10.83
N PHE A 32 11.15 16.48 -10.71
CA PHE A 32 12.41 16.56 -11.45
C PHE A 32 12.22 16.28 -12.94
N VAL A 33 11.46 15.24 -13.26
CA VAL A 33 11.17 14.86 -14.66
C VAL A 33 10.32 15.92 -15.36
N GLY A 34 9.46 16.61 -14.63
CA GLY A 34 8.67 17.74 -15.13
C GLY A 34 9.51 18.87 -15.72
N ARG A 35 10.75 19.05 -15.23
CA ARG A 35 11.70 20.03 -15.79
C ARG A 35 12.35 19.59 -17.10
N VAL A 36 12.24 18.30 -17.44
CA VAL A 36 12.77 17.75 -18.70
C VAL A 36 11.79 17.93 -19.85
N GLY A 37 10.49 17.75 -19.59
CA GLY A 37 9.42 17.97 -20.56
C GLY A 37 8.21 17.04 -20.36
N ALA A 38 7.12 17.34 -21.07
CA ALA A 38 5.86 16.60 -20.95
C ALA A 38 5.99 15.12 -21.36
N GLU A 39 6.81 14.80 -22.35
CA GLU A 39 7.07 13.43 -22.79
C GLU A 39 7.73 12.60 -21.68
N ALA A 40 8.65 13.21 -20.93
CA ALA A 40 9.33 12.56 -19.82
C ALA A 40 8.37 12.30 -18.65
N ILE A 41 7.43 13.23 -18.35
CA ILE A 41 6.36 12.99 -17.37
C ILE A 41 5.50 11.79 -17.80
N GLY A 42 5.09 11.75 -19.07
CA GLY A 42 4.31 10.64 -19.62
C GLY A 42 5.05 9.32 -19.53
N ALA A 43 6.35 9.33 -19.82
CA ALA A 43 7.21 8.15 -19.76
C ALA A 43 7.33 7.60 -18.32
N VAL A 44 7.57 8.47 -17.34
CA VAL A 44 7.65 8.08 -15.93
C VAL A 44 6.30 7.61 -15.41
N GLY A 45 5.21 8.30 -15.76
CA GLY A 45 3.86 7.91 -15.36
C GLY A 45 3.48 6.52 -15.87
N LEU A 46 3.68 6.26 -17.16
CA LEU A 46 3.40 4.96 -17.79
C LEU A 46 4.30 3.86 -17.23
N GLY A 47 5.60 4.11 -17.15
CA GLY A 47 6.57 3.14 -16.65
C GLY A 47 6.34 2.79 -15.18
N THR A 48 6.02 3.78 -14.35
CA THR A 48 5.66 3.60 -12.95
C THR A 48 4.39 2.75 -12.81
N MET A 49 3.35 3.02 -13.60
CA MET A 49 2.11 2.24 -13.60
C MET A 49 2.38 0.75 -13.91
N VAL A 50 3.15 0.47 -14.94
CA VAL A 50 3.52 -0.91 -15.33
C VAL A 50 4.34 -1.58 -14.23
N PHE A 51 5.38 -0.91 -13.74
CA PHE A 51 6.26 -1.47 -12.72
C PHE A 51 5.53 -1.71 -11.39
N TYR A 52 4.76 -0.75 -10.90
CA TYR A 52 4.05 -0.90 -9.64
C TYR A 52 2.91 -1.90 -9.71
N GLY A 53 2.21 -2.02 -10.83
CA GLY A 53 1.18 -3.04 -11.00
C GLY A 53 1.71 -4.46 -10.73
N VAL A 54 2.93 -4.75 -11.17
CA VAL A 54 3.59 -6.04 -10.92
C VAL A 54 4.21 -6.09 -9.52
N SER A 55 4.97 -5.06 -9.14
CA SER A 55 5.78 -5.07 -7.92
C SER A 55 4.95 -5.02 -6.64
N ILE A 56 3.82 -4.30 -6.64
CA ILE A 56 2.90 -4.24 -5.50
C ILE A 56 2.22 -5.59 -5.29
N SER A 57 1.83 -6.28 -6.38
CA SER A 57 1.28 -7.63 -6.29
C SER A 57 2.29 -8.62 -5.72
N ALA A 58 3.56 -8.54 -6.14
CA ALA A 58 4.64 -9.35 -5.58
C ALA A 58 4.91 -9.01 -4.10
N ALA A 59 4.90 -7.71 -3.72
CA ALA A 59 5.03 -7.28 -2.34
C ALA A 59 3.86 -7.73 -1.46
N GLY A 60 2.65 -7.81 -2.04
CA GLY A 60 1.46 -8.32 -1.37
C GLY A 60 1.62 -9.76 -0.88
N LEU A 61 2.35 -10.61 -1.63
CA LEU A 61 2.68 -11.97 -1.20
C LEU A 61 3.53 -12.02 0.07
N LEU A 62 4.35 -10.99 0.32
CA LEU A 62 5.18 -10.88 1.52
C LEU A 62 4.41 -10.38 2.75
N LEU A 63 3.15 -9.91 2.61
CA LEU A 63 2.31 -9.49 3.74
C LEU A 63 2.02 -10.61 4.74
N GLY A 64 2.13 -11.88 4.32
CA GLY A 64 2.05 -13.02 5.24
C GLY A 64 3.10 -13.00 6.35
N LEU A 65 4.22 -12.29 6.17
CA LEU A 65 5.23 -12.08 7.20
C LEU A 65 4.70 -11.32 8.41
N ASP A 66 3.81 -10.34 8.21
CA ASP A 66 3.21 -9.57 9.30
C ASP A 66 2.55 -10.49 10.35
N THR A 67 1.84 -11.52 9.88
CA THR A 67 1.16 -12.50 10.73
C THR A 67 2.14 -13.49 11.35
N LEU A 68 2.92 -14.18 10.50
CA LEU A 68 3.75 -15.30 10.96
C LEU A 68 4.84 -14.83 11.92
N VAL A 69 5.47 -13.71 11.63
CA VAL A 69 6.53 -13.17 12.48
C VAL A 69 5.95 -12.60 13.77
N ALA A 70 4.87 -11.80 13.71
CA ALA A 70 4.28 -11.22 14.91
C ALA A 70 3.76 -12.31 15.87
N GLN A 71 3.11 -13.36 15.36
CA GLN A 71 2.65 -14.48 16.17
C GLN A 71 3.82 -15.28 16.77
N ALA A 72 4.88 -15.53 16.00
CA ALA A 72 6.06 -16.24 16.48
C ALA A 72 6.75 -15.47 17.62
N PHE A 73 6.98 -14.18 17.47
CA PHE A 73 7.57 -13.34 18.52
C PHE A 73 6.63 -13.17 19.72
N GLY A 74 5.33 -13.10 19.50
CA GLY A 74 4.33 -13.10 20.56
C GLY A 74 4.37 -14.38 21.40
N ALA A 75 4.55 -15.53 20.77
CA ALA A 75 4.71 -16.84 21.43
C ALA A 75 6.09 -17.02 22.10
N GLY A 76 7.01 -16.04 22.00
CA GLY A 76 8.37 -16.18 22.51
C GLY A 76 9.29 -17.08 21.65
N ASN A 77 8.81 -17.57 20.51
CA ASN A 77 9.54 -18.44 19.62
C ASN A 77 10.29 -17.65 18.53
N ARG A 78 11.44 -17.08 18.92
CA ARG A 78 12.28 -16.28 18.01
C ARG A 78 12.78 -17.09 16.81
N GLU A 79 13.12 -18.36 17.02
CA GLU A 79 13.62 -19.21 15.94
C GLU A 79 12.60 -19.37 14.82
N ASP A 80 11.32 -19.50 15.17
CA ASP A 80 10.23 -19.57 14.22
C ASP A 80 10.03 -18.26 13.46
N GLY A 81 10.20 -17.12 14.13
CA GLY A 81 10.25 -15.79 13.51
C GLY A 81 11.38 -15.67 12.49
N HIS A 82 12.59 -16.10 12.84
CA HIS A 82 13.75 -16.13 11.95
C HIS A 82 13.53 -17.05 10.74
N ARG A 83 12.98 -18.25 10.94
CA ARG A 83 12.61 -19.18 9.86
C ARG A 83 11.59 -18.57 8.90
N SER A 84 10.67 -17.77 9.44
CA SER A 84 9.69 -17.04 8.63
C SER A 84 10.36 -15.97 7.77
N LEU A 85 11.33 -15.21 8.31
CA LEU A 85 12.14 -14.26 7.54
C LEU A 85 12.90 -14.98 6.41
N VAL A 86 13.63 -16.06 6.72
CA VAL A 86 14.38 -16.83 5.70
C VAL A 86 13.45 -17.29 4.58
N SER A 87 12.26 -17.81 4.93
CA SER A 87 11.28 -18.21 3.92
C SER A 87 10.74 -17.01 3.12
N GLY A 88 10.57 -15.85 3.75
CA GLY A 88 10.20 -14.59 3.08
C GLY A 88 11.29 -14.10 2.12
N MET A 89 12.57 -14.21 2.50
CA MET A 89 13.70 -13.88 1.63
C MET A 89 13.80 -14.81 0.42
N TRP A 90 13.60 -16.11 0.61
CA TRP A 90 13.51 -17.06 -0.49
C TRP A 90 12.32 -16.80 -1.41
N LEU A 91 11.14 -16.46 -0.83
CA LEU A 91 9.99 -16.07 -1.64
C LEU A 91 10.28 -14.79 -2.44
N ALA A 92 10.89 -13.78 -1.82
CA ALA A 92 11.33 -12.58 -2.51
C ALA A 92 12.30 -12.91 -3.67
N ALA A 93 13.30 -13.76 -3.41
CA ALA A 93 14.25 -14.21 -4.43
C ALA A 93 13.57 -14.92 -5.63
N MET A 94 12.56 -15.75 -5.36
CA MET A 94 11.78 -16.40 -6.42
C MET A 94 10.89 -15.42 -7.19
N LEU A 95 10.36 -14.40 -6.51
CA LEU A 95 9.50 -13.37 -7.11
C LEU A 95 10.28 -12.38 -7.97
N ILE A 96 11.57 -12.16 -7.72
CA ILE A 96 12.40 -11.22 -8.48
C ILE A 96 12.38 -11.54 -9.99
N PRO A 97 12.77 -12.73 -10.45
CA PRO A 97 12.78 -13.03 -11.88
C PRO A 97 11.36 -13.01 -12.49
N VAL A 98 10.35 -13.41 -11.71
CA VAL A 98 8.94 -13.36 -12.15
C VAL A 98 8.50 -11.90 -12.35
N ALA A 99 8.79 -11.02 -11.40
CA ALA A 99 8.44 -9.61 -11.51
C ALA A 99 9.19 -8.91 -12.65
N MET A 100 10.50 -9.15 -12.77
CA MET A 100 11.30 -8.59 -13.88
C MET A 100 10.79 -9.07 -15.23
N GLY A 101 10.52 -10.37 -15.38
CA GLY A 101 9.98 -10.96 -16.60
C GLY A 101 8.59 -10.46 -16.94
N ALA A 102 7.72 -10.29 -15.94
CA ALA A 102 6.39 -9.75 -16.14
C ALA A 102 6.42 -8.28 -16.60
N VAL A 103 7.29 -7.44 -16.03
CA VAL A 103 7.47 -6.05 -16.47
C VAL A 103 7.98 -6.01 -17.92
N TRP A 104 8.96 -6.86 -18.28
CA TRP A 104 9.45 -6.99 -19.65
C TRP A 104 8.35 -7.43 -20.63
N ALA A 105 7.57 -8.44 -20.25
CA ALA A 105 6.45 -8.91 -21.07
C ALA A 105 5.40 -7.80 -21.30
N LEU A 106 5.06 -7.05 -20.25
CA LEU A 106 4.13 -5.93 -20.34
C LEU A 106 4.68 -4.80 -21.23
N GLU A 107 5.98 -4.47 -21.11
CA GLU A 107 6.63 -3.50 -22.00
C GLU A 107 6.46 -3.88 -23.48
N GLY A 108 6.65 -5.17 -23.81
CA GLY A 108 6.48 -5.69 -25.16
C GLY A 108 5.04 -5.60 -25.70
N ILE A 109 4.05 -5.52 -24.81
CA ILE A 109 2.63 -5.44 -25.18
C ILE A 109 2.15 -3.98 -25.30
N LEU A 110 2.80 -3.01 -24.63
CA LEU A 110 2.41 -1.60 -24.64
C LEU A 110 2.12 -1.02 -26.03
N PRO A 111 2.89 -1.32 -27.11
CA PRO A 111 2.59 -0.83 -28.46
C PRO A 111 1.21 -1.23 -28.98
N ARG A 112 0.67 -2.38 -28.53
CA ARG A 112 -0.63 -2.88 -28.98
C ARG A 112 -1.80 -2.11 -28.37
N PHE A 113 -1.55 -1.35 -27.31
CA PHE A 113 -2.56 -0.50 -26.65
C PHE A 113 -2.65 0.91 -27.23
N GLY A 114 -2.00 1.17 -28.37
CA GLY A 114 -2.07 2.47 -29.05
C GLY A 114 -1.34 3.61 -28.32
N VAL A 115 -0.37 3.28 -27.45
CA VAL A 115 0.44 4.29 -26.76
C VAL A 115 1.23 5.11 -27.77
N ASN A 116 1.29 6.44 -27.56
CA ASN A 116 2.07 7.33 -28.42
C ASN A 116 3.53 6.87 -28.50
N GLN A 117 4.04 6.75 -29.72
CA GLN A 117 5.38 6.20 -29.99
C GLN A 117 6.50 7.05 -29.34
N THR A 118 6.30 8.36 -29.21
CA THR A 118 7.28 9.25 -28.58
C THR A 118 7.36 8.99 -27.08
N VAL A 119 6.21 8.84 -26.41
CA VAL A 119 6.13 8.46 -24.99
C VAL A 119 6.73 7.07 -24.79
N LEU A 120 6.41 6.11 -25.66
CA LEU A 120 6.91 4.73 -25.55
C LEU A 120 8.45 4.67 -25.68
N ARG A 121 9.04 5.48 -26.58
CA ARG A 121 10.51 5.56 -26.73
C ARG A 121 11.18 6.09 -25.46
N ALA A 122 10.56 7.05 -24.79
CA ALA A 122 11.06 7.59 -23.53
C ALA A 122 10.79 6.66 -22.32
N THR A 123 9.71 5.86 -22.37
CA THR A 123 9.34 4.90 -21.31
C THR A 123 10.30 3.71 -21.23
N ARG A 124 10.79 3.20 -22.35
CA ARG A 124 11.68 2.01 -22.40
C ARG A 124 12.96 2.19 -21.57
N PRO A 125 13.79 3.22 -21.77
CA PRO A 125 14.99 3.41 -20.95
C PRO A 125 14.67 3.57 -19.47
N TYR A 126 13.57 4.29 -19.13
CA TYR A 126 13.10 4.39 -17.76
C TYR A 126 12.72 3.05 -17.13
N LEU A 127 11.94 2.23 -17.85
CA LEU A 127 11.56 0.88 -17.38
C LEU A 127 12.79 -0.03 -17.24
N HIS A 128 13.74 0.01 -18.18
CA HIS A 128 14.96 -0.77 -18.09
C HIS A 128 15.78 -0.41 -16.85
N ALA A 129 15.91 0.87 -16.52
CA ALA A 129 16.55 1.31 -15.28
C ALA A 129 15.74 0.84 -14.04
N LEU A 130 14.41 1.01 -14.09
CA LEU A 130 13.53 0.71 -12.96
C LEU A 130 13.41 -0.79 -12.66
N ILE A 131 13.48 -1.66 -13.68
CA ILE A 131 13.45 -3.13 -13.51
C ILE A 131 14.54 -3.61 -12.55
N TRP A 132 15.74 -3.03 -12.61
CA TRP A 132 16.85 -3.35 -11.72
C TRP A 132 16.59 -2.96 -10.26
N SER A 133 15.57 -2.18 -10.01
CA SER A 133 15.15 -1.85 -8.65
C SER A 133 14.23 -2.92 -8.02
N ALA A 134 13.74 -3.91 -8.79
CA ALA A 134 12.88 -4.98 -8.27
C ALA A 134 13.58 -5.86 -7.22
N PRO A 135 14.84 -6.31 -7.41
CA PRO A 135 15.56 -7.08 -6.39
C PRO A 135 15.65 -6.34 -5.05
N PRO A 136 16.24 -5.14 -4.97
CA PRO A 136 16.34 -4.43 -3.68
C PRO A 136 14.98 -4.05 -3.10
N LEU A 137 13.96 -3.82 -3.93
CA LEU A 137 12.60 -3.53 -3.48
C LEU A 137 11.97 -4.71 -2.74
N LEU A 138 12.01 -5.91 -3.32
CA LEU A 138 11.41 -7.09 -2.70
C LEU A 138 12.17 -7.53 -1.43
N ILE A 139 13.50 -7.41 -1.43
CA ILE A 139 14.33 -7.59 -0.23
C ILE A 139 13.93 -6.58 0.84
N TYR A 140 13.82 -5.30 0.49
CA TYR A 140 13.36 -4.25 1.40
C TYR A 140 11.99 -4.58 2.00
N PHE A 141 11.00 -5.04 1.21
CA PHE A 141 9.69 -5.40 1.73
C PHE A 141 9.75 -6.56 2.72
N ALA A 142 10.53 -7.61 2.44
CA ALA A 142 10.71 -8.73 3.37
C ALA A 142 11.33 -8.27 4.69
N LEU A 143 12.40 -7.48 4.65
CA LEU A 143 13.08 -6.92 5.83
C LEU A 143 12.17 -5.96 6.60
N ARG A 144 11.47 -5.09 5.88
CA ARG A 144 10.51 -4.14 6.45
C ARG A 144 9.43 -4.86 7.24
N ARG A 145 8.77 -5.87 6.67
CA ARG A 145 7.71 -6.63 7.34
C ARG A 145 8.22 -7.35 8.58
N TYR A 146 9.39 -7.95 8.48
CA TYR A 146 10.02 -8.62 9.61
C TYR A 146 10.33 -7.67 10.77
N LEU A 147 10.97 -6.54 10.51
CA LEU A 147 11.31 -5.55 11.53
C LEU A 147 10.07 -4.89 12.14
N GLN A 148 9.06 -4.59 11.31
CA GLN A 148 7.79 -4.04 11.80
C GLN A 148 7.08 -5.02 12.73
N ALA A 149 7.08 -6.32 12.40
CA ALA A 149 6.48 -7.37 13.24
C ALA A 149 7.19 -7.53 14.59
N GLN A 150 8.45 -7.11 14.70
CA GLN A 150 9.20 -7.00 15.97
C GLN A 150 9.01 -5.65 16.69
N HIS A 151 8.07 -4.83 16.29
CA HIS A 151 7.85 -3.47 16.80
C HIS A 151 9.02 -2.49 16.52
N ILE A 152 9.92 -2.80 15.58
CA ILE A 152 11.06 -1.96 15.17
C ILE A 152 10.62 -1.04 14.01
N ALA A 153 9.71 -0.10 14.27
CA ALA A 153 9.14 0.79 13.26
C ALA A 153 9.98 2.06 13.01
N ARG A 154 10.63 2.61 14.06
CA ARG A 154 11.40 3.87 13.92
C ARG A 154 12.56 3.78 12.94
N PRO A 155 13.42 2.74 12.95
CA PRO A 155 14.46 2.59 11.93
C PRO A 155 13.91 2.42 10.53
N VAL A 156 12.76 1.74 10.37
CA VAL A 156 12.08 1.62 9.06
C VAL A 156 11.66 2.98 8.54
N MET A 157 11.03 3.81 9.38
CA MET A 157 10.69 5.19 9.04
C MET A 157 11.94 6.01 8.67
N ALA A 158 12.98 5.98 9.52
CA ALA A 158 14.20 6.73 9.28
C ALA A 158 14.87 6.34 7.96
N THR A 159 14.94 5.04 7.65
CA THR A 159 15.45 4.53 6.37
C THR A 159 14.70 5.11 5.19
N LEU A 160 13.37 5.17 5.27
CA LEU A 160 12.57 5.68 4.17
C LEU A 160 12.69 7.20 3.99
N LEU A 161 12.71 7.95 5.10
CA LEU A 161 12.90 9.39 5.06
C LEU A 161 14.28 9.76 4.49
N THR A 162 15.34 9.04 4.90
CA THR A 162 16.69 9.25 4.34
C THR A 162 16.81 8.76 2.90
N ALA A 163 16.08 7.70 2.51
CA ALA A 163 16.01 7.27 1.11
C ALA A 163 15.40 8.34 0.19
N ASN A 164 14.46 9.16 0.68
CA ASN A 164 13.98 10.32 -0.07
C ASN A 164 15.10 11.33 -0.35
N LEU A 165 16.05 11.53 0.57
CA LEU A 165 17.21 12.38 0.33
C LEU A 165 18.14 11.77 -0.71
N VAL A 166 18.36 10.45 -0.66
CA VAL A 166 19.13 9.72 -1.68
C VAL A 166 18.45 9.84 -3.07
N ASN A 167 17.13 9.68 -3.11
CA ASN A 167 16.34 9.84 -4.34
C ASN A 167 16.42 11.28 -4.88
N LEU A 168 16.26 12.27 -4.01
CA LEU A 168 16.39 13.69 -4.37
C LEU A 168 17.77 13.98 -4.97
N ALA A 169 18.84 13.53 -4.32
CA ALA A 169 20.22 13.70 -4.80
C ALA A 169 20.45 12.96 -6.11
N GLY A 170 19.94 11.71 -6.24
CA GLY A 170 20.01 10.93 -7.45
C GLY A 170 19.28 11.59 -8.63
N ASN A 171 18.08 12.13 -8.42
CA ASN A 171 17.34 12.88 -9.43
C ASN A 171 18.07 14.16 -9.84
N TRP A 172 18.59 14.92 -8.88
CA TRP A 172 19.37 16.13 -9.15
C TRP A 172 20.61 15.83 -9.99
N LEU A 173 21.30 14.72 -9.69
CA LEU A 173 22.51 14.28 -10.38
C LEU A 173 22.21 13.75 -11.78
N LEU A 174 21.28 12.76 -11.90
CA LEU A 174 21.09 11.96 -13.10
C LEU A 174 20.01 12.51 -14.06
N VAL A 175 18.94 13.12 -13.53
CA VAL A 175 17.89 13.69 -14.38
C VAL A 175 18.38 14.99 -15.02
N LEU A 176 19.03 15.85 -14.22
CA LEU A 176 19.47 17.17 -14.64
C LEU A 176 20.92 17.22 -15.13
N GLY A 177 21.76 16.21 -14.81
CA GLY A 177 23.15 16.13 -15.27
C GLY A 177 24.10 17.06 -14.55
N HIS A 178 24.03 17.17 -13.21
CA HIS A 178 24.95 18.00 -12.44
C HIS A 178 26.25 17.25 -12.10
N LEU A 179 27.27 18.00 -11.66
CA LEU A 179 28.58 17.50 -11.26
C LEU A 179 29.30 16.63 -12.33
N GLY A 180 29.02 16.86 -13.60
CA GLY A 180 29.63 16.11 -14.71
C GLY A 180 28.94 14.76 -15.01
N ALA A 181 27.85 14.43 -14.33
CA ALA A 181 27.05 13.26 -14.67
C ALA A 181 26.29 13.46 -15.97
N PRO A 182 26.02 12.40 -16.75
CA PRO A 182 25.23 12.50 -17.97
C PRO A 182 23.80 12.90 -17.65
N ARG A 183 23.21 13.79 -18.45
CA ARG A 183 21.80 14.17 -18.36
C ARG A 183 20.92 13.06 -18.98
N LEU A 184 20.43 12.14 -18.14
CA LEU A 184 19.65 10.99 -18.56
C LEU A 184 18.14 11.24 -18.64
N GLY A 185 17.64 12.39 -18.16
CA GLY A 185 16.20 12.71 -18.19
C GLY A 185 15.36 11.67 -17.42
N ALA A 186 14.33 11.10 -18.08
CA ALA A 186 13.46 10.10 -17.46
C ALA A 186 14.22 8.84 -17.02
N GLU A 187 15.16 8.34 -17.80
CA GLU A 187 16.00 7.20 -17.40
C GLU A 187 16.75 7.46 -16.09
N GLY A 188 17.26 8.70 -15.93
CA GLY A 188 17.92 9.15 -14.71
C GLY A 188 17.04 9.02 -13.46
N ALA A 189 15.73 9.28 -13.56
CA ALA A 189 14.79 9.07 -12.46
C ALA A 189 14.64 7.57 -12.13
N GLY A 190 14.64 6.70 -13.14
CA GLY A 190 14.64 5.24 -12.93
C GLY A 190 15.85 4.77 -12.14
N TRP A 191 17.05 5.25 -12.49
CA TRP A 191 18.28 4.93 -11.78
C TRP A 191 18.31 5.54 -10.37
N ALA A 192 17.85 6.78 -10.19
CA ALA A 192 17.75 7.42 -8.88
C ALA A 192 16.87 6.61 -7.92
N THR A 193 15.73 6.12 -8.41
CA THR A 193 14.84 5.24 -7.67
C THR A 193 15.50 3.89 -7.38
N CYS A 194 16.27 3.33 -8.33
CA CYS A 194 17.01 2.09 -8.12
C CYS A 194 18.04 2.22 -6.99
N PHE A 195 18.86 3.27 -7.00
CA PHE A 195 19.84 3.54 -5.95
C PHE A 195 19.19 3.76 -4.58
N SER A 196 18.06 4.46 -4.55
CA SER A 196 17.30 4.66 -3.30
C SER A 196 16.82 3.33 -2.72
N ARG A 197 16.36 2.40 -3.56
CA ARG A 197 15.91 1.07 -3.11
C ARG A 197 17.05 0.18 -2.67
N ILE A 198 18.21 0.26 -3.32
CA ILE A 198 19.44 -0.40 -2.86
C ILE A 198 19.83 0.13 -1.48
N TYR A 199 19.81 1.45 -1.29
CA TYR A 199 20.03 2.06 0.00
C TYR A 199 19.03 1.57 1.05
N MET A 200 17.73 1.55 0.73
CA MET A 200 16.67 1.09 1.64
C MET A 200 16.90 -0.36 2.08
N ALA A 201 17.18 -1.26 1.15
CA ALA A 201 17.44 -2.67 1.44
C ALA A 201 18.71 -2.83 2.31
N GLY A 202 19.80 -2.14 1.97
CA GLY A 202 21.06 -2.16 2.73
C GLY A 202 20.92 -1.58 4.14
N ALA A 203 20.20 -0.46 4.28
CA ALA A 203 19.97 0.16 5.58
C ALA A 203 19.13 -0.73 6.50
N LEU A 204 18.06 -1.37 5.98
CA LEU A 204 17.28 -2.31 6.79
C LEU A 204 18.03 -3.61 7.09
N ALA A 205 18.88 -4.09 6.17
CA ALA A 205 19.76 -5.22 6.45
C ALA A 205 20.73 -4.88 7.59
N TYR A 206 21.33 -3.69 7.57
CA TYR A 206 22.19 -3.20 8.67
C TYR A 206 21.42 -3.11 9.99
N VAL A 207 20.20 -2.55 9.97
CA VAL A 207 19.33 -2.48 11.17
C VAL A 207 19.04 -3.87 11.71
N LEU A 208 18.70 -4.83 10.83
CA LEU A 208 18.45 -6.22 11.20
C LEU A 208 19.65 -6.82 11.91
N LEU A 209 20.84 -6.73 11.31
CA LEU A 209 22.07 -7.30 11.85
C LEU A 209 22.47 -6.68 13.20
N LYS A 210 22.16 -5.40 13.40
CA LYS A 210 22.41 -4.71 14.66
C LYS A 210 21.46 -5.10 15.78
N HIS A 211 20.17 -5.33 15.47
CA HIS A 211 19.14 -5.59 16.46
C HIS A 211 18.90 -7.08 16.71
N ASP A 212 19.15 -7.93 15.72
CA ASP A 212 18.89 -9.36 15.76
C ASP A 212 20.00 -10.15 15.03
N PRO A 213 21.26 -10.13 15.56
CA PRO A 213 22.38 -10.82 14.92
C PRO A 213 22.23 -12.34 14.92
N GLU A 214 21.32 -12.87 15.74
CA GLU A 214 21.03 -14.32 15.81
C GLU A 214 20.47 -14.86 14.49
N VAL A 215 19.87 -13.99 13.68
CA VAL A 215 19.37 -14.33 12.34
C VAL A 215 20.45 -14.94 11.44
N LEU A 216 21.71 -14.59 11.63
CA LEU A 216 22.84 -15.17 10.88
C LEU A 216 23.22 -16.59 11.31
N ARG A 217 22.80 -17.02 12.52
CA ARG A 217 23.17 -18.33 13.09
C ARG A 217 22.21 -19.44 12.70
N ILE A 218 21.04 -19.10 12.17
CA ILE A 218 20.07 -20.08 11.73
C ILE A 218 20.37 -20.64 10.34
N SER A 219 19.83 -21.81 10.04
CA SER A 219 19.91 -22.39 8.71
C SER A 219 19.13 -21.55 7.68
N TRP A 220 19.81 -21.08 6.65
CA TRP A 220 19.21 -20.35 5.54
C TRP A 220 18.57 -21.27 4.48
N ARG A 221 18.26 -22.52 4.85
CA ARG A 221 17.56 -23.46 3.98
C ARG A 221 16.07 -23.10 3.91
N PRO A 222 15.43 -23.13 2.74
CA PRO A 222 14.02 -22.88 2.60
C PRO A 222 13.22 -23.99 3.28
N HIS A 223 12.19 -23.61 4.06
CA HIS A 223 11.26 -24.55 4.69
C HIS A 223 9.95 -24.55 3.90
N ALA A 224 9.65 -25.62 3.16
CA ALA A 224 8.48 -25.71 2.29
C ALA A 224 7.15 -25.44 3.03
N SER A 225 7.02 -25.92 4.26
CA SER A 225 5.83 -25.67 5.09
C SER A 225 5.63 -24.18 5.41
N ARG A 226 6.71 -23.46 5.71
CA ARG A 226 6.68 -22.02 5.97
C ARG A 226 6.43 -21.21 4.71
N MET A 227 7.06 -21.59 3.61
CA MET A 227 6.81 -21.00 2.29
C MET A 227 5.32 -21.14 1.92
N TRP A 228 4.75 -22.31 2.12
CA TRP A 228 3.33 -22.55 1.87
C TRP A 228 2.43 -21.71 2.79
N ALA A 229 2.76 -21.60 4.09
CA ALA A 229 2.05 -20.73 5.03
C ALA A 229 2.09 -19.27 4.60
N LEU A 230 3.26 -18.77 4.14
CA LEU A 230 3.40 -17.41 3.58
C LEU A 230 2.52 -17.21 2.35
N LEU A 231 2.54 -18.15 1.41
CA LEU A 231 1.70 -18.06 0.20
C LEU A 231 0.21 -18.13 0.52
N LYS A 232 -0.19 -18.98 1.47
CA LYS A 232 -1.60 -19.10 1.91
C LYS A 232 -2.14 -17.79 2.49
N LEU A 233 -1.31 -17.02 3.19
CA LEU A 233 -1.66 -15.72 3.74
C LEU A 233 -1.43 -14.58 2.74
N GLY A 234 -0.33 -14.64 2.01
CA GLY A 234 0.09 -13.57 1.10
C GLY A 234 -0.71 -13.53 -0.20
N ALA A 235 -1.11 -14.67 -0.77
CA ALA A 235 -1.83 -14.69 -2.04
C ALA A 235 -3.19 -13.99 -1.97
N PRO A 236 -4.04 -14.20 -0.94
CA PRO A 236 -5.27 -13.42 -0.83
C PRO A 236 -4.99 -11.93 -0.57
N ALA A 237 -3.95 -11.58 0.21
CA ALA A 237 -3.59 -10.19 0.44
C ALA A 237 -3.10 -9.49 -0.84
N ALA A 238 -2.29 -10.17 -1.66
CA ALA A 238 -1.89 -9.70 -2.98
C ALA A 238 -3.09 -9.57 -3.92
N GLY A 239 -4.00 -10.54 -3.90
CA GLY A 239 -5.26 -10.51 -4.65
C GLY A 239 -6.13 -9.33 -4.27
N GLN A 240 -6.27 -9.02 -2.98
CA GLN A 240 -6.99 -7.84 -2.50
C GLN A 240 -6.39 -6.54 -3.07
N MET A 241 -5.06 -6.37 -3.01
CA MET A 241 -4.38 -5.19 -3.57
C MET A 241 -4.61 -5.08 -5.09
N ALA A 242 -4.53 -6.19 -5.81
CA ALA A 242 -4.76 -6.21 -7.24
C ALA A 242 -6.22 -5.86 -7.60
N ILE A 243 -7.20 -6.34 -6.84
CA ILE A 243 -8.62 -6.02 -6.97
C ILE A 243 -8.86 -4.52 -6.78
N GLU A 244 -8.25 -3.93 -5.76
CA GLU A 244 -8.38 -2.51 -5.41
C GLU A 244 -7.72 -1.62 -6.46
N ILE A 245 -6.47 -1.89 -6.84
CA ILE A 245 -5.78 -1.15 -7.91
C ILE A 245 -6.55 -1.29 -9.23
N GLY A 246 -7.02 -2.48 -9.55
CA GLY A 246 -7.76 -2.78 -10.77
C GLY A 246 -9.06 -1.99 -10.91
N VAL A 247 -9.83 -1.83 -9.84
CA VAL A 247 -11.08 -1.07 -9.90
C VAL A 247 -10.82 0.42 -10.11
N PHE A 248 -9.84 1.02 -9.42
CA PHE A 248 -9.50 2.42 -9.62
C PHE A 248 -8.91 2.69 -11.02
N ALA A 249 -8.10 1.78 -11.54
CA ALA A 249 -7.62 1.85 -12.94
C ALA A 249 -8.79 1.77 -13.93
N THR A 250 -9.75 0.86 -13.71
CA THR A 250 -10.94 0.73 -14.55
C THR A 250 -11.80 2.00 -14.51
N VAL A 251 -12.00 2.58 -13.34
CA VAL A 251 -12.73 3.85 -13.20
C VAL A 251 -12.00 4.99 -13.93
N THR A 252 -10.68 5.06 -13.83
CA THR A 252 -9.89 6.05 -14.58
C THR A 252 -10.09 5.91 -16.10
N VAL A 253 -10.11 4.67 -16.61
CA VAL A 253 -10.40 4.39 -18.03
C VAL A 253 -11.84 4.79 -18.39
N LEU A 254 -12.82 4.55 -17.53
CA LEU A 254 -14.19 4.97 -17.78
C LEU A 254 -14.35 6.49 -17.78
N VAL A 255 -13.70 7.18 -16.85
CA VAL A 255 -13.70 8.66 -16.80
C VAL A 255 -13.01 9.27 -18.03
N SER A 256 -11.94 8.65 -18.54
CA SER A 256 -11.24 9.14 -19.73
C SER A 256 -12.11 9.14 -21.00
N LYS A 257 -13.19 8.35 -21.01
CA LYS A 257 -14.19 8.34 -22.11
C LYS A 257 -15.16 9.51 -22.07
N LEU A 258 -15.22 10.29 -20.99
CA LEU A 258 -16.14 11.41 -20.84
C LEU A 258 -15.57 12.67 -21.50
N ASN A 259 -14.67 13.36 -20.81
CA ASN A 259 -13.96 14.55 -21.32
C ASN A 259 -12.70 14.82 -20.49
N ALA A 260 -11.85 15.73 -20.98
CA ALA A 260 -10.59 16.08 -20.32
C ALA A 260 -10.78 16.72 -18.94
N THR A 261 -11.81 17.55 -18.77
CA THR A 261 -12.12 18.21 -17.49
C THR A 261 -12.52 17.18 -16.41
N ALA A 262 -13.35 16.20 -16.77
CA ALA A 262 -13.74 15.13 -15.87
C ALA A 262 -12.54 14.26 -15.47
N LEU A 263 -11.66 13.96 -16.42
CA LEU A 263 -10.44 13.19 -16.15
C LEU A 263 -9.47 13.97 -15.24
N ALA A 264 -9.27 15.26 -15.50
CA ALA A 264 -8.43 16.10 -14.65
C ALA A 264 -8.99 16.19 -13.21
N GLY A 265 -10.28 16.43 -13.05
CA GLY A 265 -10.95 16.45 -11.74
C GLY A 265 -10.85 15.12 -11.01
N HIS A 266 -11.02 14.00 -11.73
CA HIS A 266 -10.83 12.66 -11.19
C HIS A 266 -9.40 12.41 -10.70
N GLN A 267 -8.39 12.81 -11.47
CA GLN A 267 -6.98 12.62 -11.08
C GLN A 267 -6.61 13.44 -9.84
N ILE A 268 -7.12 14.67 -9.71
CA ILE A 268 -6.95 15.47 -8.50
C ILE A 268 -7.55 14.75 -7.29
N ALA A 269 -8.80 14.31 -7.41
CA ALA A 269 -9.48 13.60 -6.33
C ALA A 269 -8.78 12.29 -5.97
N LEU A 270 -8.36 11.50 -6.95
CA LEU A 270 -7.63 10.25 -6.75
C LEU A 270 -6.31 10.48 -6.02
N THR A 271 -5.55 11.53 -6.38
CA THR A 271 -4.30 11.89 -5.71
C THR A 271 -4.54 12.24 -4.24
N MET A 272 -5.57 13.04 -3.95
CA MET A 272 -5.89 13.43 -2.58
C MET A 272 -6.36 12.26 -1.73
N VAL A 273 -7.25 11.42 -2.26
CA VAL A 273 -7.74 10.22 -1.57
C VAL A 273 -6.59 9.23 -1.32
N SER A 274 -5.72 9.01 -2.31
CA SER A 274 -4.53 8.15 -2.13
C SER A 274 -3.58 8.70 -1.06
N THR A 275 -3.42 10.02 -0.98
CA THR A 275 -2.58 10.65 0.06
C THR A 275 -3.16 10.45 1.45
N THR A 276 -4.46 10.68 1.63
CA THR A 276 -5.13 10.48 2.92
C THR A 276 -5.16 9.00 3.32
N PHE A 277 -5.27 8.08 2.35
CA PHE A 277 -5.24 6.63 2.56
C PHE A 277 -3.91 6.11 3.13
N MET A 278 -2.79 6.79 2.91
CA MET A 278 -1.50 6.39 3.50
C MET A 278 -1.54 6.37 5.04
N MET A 279 -2.37 7.22 5.65
CA MET A 279 -2.47 7.29 7.10
C MET A 279 -3.13 6.02 7.70
N PRO A 280 -4.35 5.62 7.33
CA PRO A 280 -4.96 4.41 7.84
C PRO A 280 -4.22 3.13 7.38
N LEU A 281 -3.48 3.16 6.27
CA LEU A 281 -2.62 2.06 5.84
C LEU A 281 -1.48 1.81 6.85
N GLY A 282 -0.87 2.88 7.37
CA GLY A 282 0.13 2.79 8.44
C GLY A 282 -0.47 2.23 9.74
N VAL A 283 -1.69 2.67 10.11
CA VAL A 283 -2.45 2.14 11.26
C VAL A 283 -2.80 0.68 11.06
N SER A 284 -3.21 0.27 9.85
CA SER A 284 -3.49 -1.12 9.46
C SER A 284 -2.29 -2.04 9.67
N SER A 285 -1.09 -1.58 9.29
CA SER A 285 0.15 -2.32 9.52
C SER A 285 0.44 -2.48 11.02
N ALA A 286 0.22 -1.43 11.82
CA ALA A 286 0.36 -1.50 13.28
C ALA A 286 -0.67 -2.46 13.91
N ALA A 287 -1.92 -2.43 13.42
CA ALA A 287 -2.98 -3.33 13.87
C ALA A 287 -2.61 -4.79 13.61
N ALA A 288 -2.14 -5.12 12.39
CA ALA A 288 -1.72 -6.48 12.05
C ALA A 288 -0.63 -7.01 13.00
N VAL A 289 0.37 -6.19 13.29
CA VAL A 289 1.46 -6.56 14.21
C VAL A 289 0.95 -6.76 15.63
N ARG A 290 0.16 -5.82 16.18
CA ARG A 290 -0.29 -5.91 17.57
C ARG A 290 -1.29 -7.04 17.80
N VAL A 291 -2.25 -7.21 16.88
CA VAL A 291 -3.20 -8.33 16.94
C VAL A 291 -2.46 -9.66 16.83
N GLY A 292 -1.56 -9.81 15.84
CA GLY A 292 -0.77 -11.02 15.67
C GLY A 292 0.09 -11.34 16.89
N PHE A 293 0.76 -10.35 17.46
CA PHE A 293 1.60 -10.51 18.66
C PHE A 293 0.77 -10.93 19.88
N ALA A 294 -0.41 -10.33 20.10
CA ALA A 294 -1.28 -10.69 21.21
C ALA A 294 -1.81 -12.13 21.07
N LEU A 295 -2.20 -12.53 19.86
CA LEU A 295 -2.62 -13.92 19.59
C LEU A 295 -1.47 -14.92 19.78
N GLY A 296 -0.27 -14.58 19.31
CA GLY A 296 0.92 -15.40 19.54
C GLY A 296 1.19 -15.63 21.04
N ARG A 297 0.92 -14.64 21.88
CA ARG A 297 1.06 -14.69 23.33
C ARG A 297 -0.06 -15.46 24.03
N GLY A 298 -1.07 -15.92 23.30
CA GLY A 298 -2.26 -16.55 23.86
C GLY A 298 -3.21 -15.58 24.55
N ASP A 299 -3.18 -14.27 24.17
CA ASP A 299 -4.05 -13.23 24.71
C ASP A 299 -5.08 -12.73 23.66
N PRO A 300 -6.18 -13.48 23.43
CA PRO A 300 -7.20 -13.10 22.49
C PRO A 300 -7.95 -11.82 22.91
N HIS A 301 -8.08 -11.56 24.22
CA HIS A 301 -8.66 -10.32 24.73
C HIS A 301 -7.78 -9.11 24.40
N GLY A 302 -6.45 -9.25 24.52
CA GLY A 302 -5.49 -8.24 24.10
C GLY A 302 -5.55 -7.99 22.60
N ALA A 303 -5.71 -9.05 21.79
CA ALA A 303 -5.87 -8.95 20.34
C ALA A 303 -7.14 -8.18 19.96
N ALA A 304 -8.28 -8.47 20.59
CA ALA A 304 -9.52 -7.75 20.38
C ALA A 304 -9.37 -6.25 20.73
N ARG A 305 -8.75 -5.94 21.89
CA ARG A 305 -8.50 -4.55 22.30
C ARG A 305 -7.58 -3.83 21.32
N ALA A 306 -6.50 -4.47 20.87
CA ALA A 306 -5.58 -3.88 19.90
C ALA A 306 -6.29 -3.52 18.58
N GLY A 307 -7.13 -4.42 18.06
CA GLY A 307 -7.90 -4.16 16.84
C GLY A 307 -8.91 -3.03 17.01
N TRP A 308 -9.67 -2.97 18.11
CA TRP A 308 -10.61 -1.88 18.36
C TRP A 308 -9.90 -0.53 18.53
N THR A 309 -8.79 -0.49 19.28
CA THR A 309 -7.98 0.73 19.42
C THR A 309 -7.44 1.22 18.07
N ALA A 310 -7.03 0.29 17.19
CA ALA A 310 -6.62 0.65 15.84
C ALA A 310 -7.78 1.21 15.00
N LEU A 311 -8.99 0.62 15.10
CA LEU A 311 -10.18 1.12 14.43
C LEU A 311 -10.55 2.53 14.90
N GLU A 312 -10.54 2.78 16.20
CA GLU A 312 -10.79 4.10 16.78
C GLU A 312 -9.80 5.14 16.24
N LEU A 313 -8.51 4.79 16.21
CA LEU A 313 -7.46 5.67 15.67
C LEU A 313 -7.65 5.93 14.18
N GLY A 314 -7.90 4.89 13.38
CA GLY A 314 -8.15 5.00 11.95
C GLY A 314 -9.40 5.83 11.64
N ALA A 315 -10.49 5.61 12.39
CA ALA A 315 -11.72 6.37 12.27
C ALA A 315 -11.50 7.87 12.60
N ALA A 316 -10.75 8.17 13.67
CA ALA A 316 -10.45 9.55 14.05
C ALA A 316 -9.64 10.28 12.96
N VAL A 317 -8.59 9.62 12.44
CA VAL A 317 -7.73 10.19 11.38
C VAL A 317 -8.53 10.42 10.10
N MET A 318 -9.34 9.45 9.67
CA MET A 318 -10.10 9.57 8.44
C MET A 318 -11.31 10.49 8.55
N SER A 319 -11.89 10.62 9.75
CA SER A 319 -12.89 11.65 10.02
C SER A 319 -12.30 13.05 9.90
N ALA A 320 -11.09 13.28 10.45
CA ALA A 320 -10.39 14.53 10.27
C ALA A 320 -10.09 14.83 8.79
N ALA A 321 -9.64 13.83 8.02
CA ALA A 321 -9.44 13.97 6.58
C ALA A 321 -10.75 14.30 5.84
N ALA A 322 -11.85 13.63 6.18
CA ALA A 322 -13.18 13.91 5.63
C ALA A 322 -13.63 15.36 5.90
N ILE A 323 -13.42 15.86 7.11
CA ILE A 323 -13.75 17.25 7.46
C ILE A 323 -12.94 18.23 6.60
N VAL A 324 -11.64 17.97 6.38
CA VAL A 324 -10.80 18.82 5.51
C VAL A 324 -11.30 18.80 4.06
N LEU A 325 -11.62 17.62 3.52
CA LEU A 325 -12.14 17.48 2.16
C LEU A 325 -13.51 18.15 1.97
N LEU A 326 -14.33 18.23 3.03
CA LEU A 326 -15.62 18.95 3.00
C LEU A 326 -15.45 20.46 3.17
N ALA A 327 -14.53 20.89 4.03
CA ALA A 327 -14.39 22.29 4.40
C ALA A 327 -13.72 23.14 3.29
N VAL A 328 -12.71 22.58 2.59
CA VAL A 328 -11.87 23.33 1.66
C VAL A 328 -11.61 22.63 0.32
N PRO A 329 -12.61 21.99 -0.31
CA PRO A 329 -12.38 21.18 -1.52
C PRO A 329 -11.92 22.03 -2.72
N GLU A 330 -12.43 23.26 -2.86
CA GLU A 330 -12.02 24.18 -3.95
C GLU A 330 -10.58 24.67 -3.75
N TRP A 331 -10.18 24.95 -2.51
CA TRP A 331 -8.82 25.36 -2.20
C TRP A 331 -7.83 24.25 -2.55
N ILE A 332 -8.15 23.00 -2.17
CA ILE A 332 -7.36 21.83 -2.55
C ILE A 332 -7.26 21.72 -4.08
N ALA A 333 -8.38 21.80 -4.79
CA ALA A 333 -8.38 21.69 -6.25
C ALA A 333 -7.56 22.79 -6.93
N ARG A 334 -7.58 24.04 -6.40
CA ARG A 334 -6.78 25.17 -6.90
C ARG A 334 -5.27 24.96 -6.78
N LEU A 335 -4.80 24.12 -5.87
CA LEU A 335 -3.37 23.78 -5.80
C LEU A 335 -2.88 22.98 -7.02
N PHE A 336 -3.80 22.34 -7.75
CA PHE A 336 -3.48 21.48 -8.88
C PHE A 336 -3.80 22.12 -10.24
N SER A 337 -4.83 22.96 -10.32
CA SER A 337 -5.27 23.56 -11.58
C SER A 337 -5.81 24.97 -11.40
N PRO A 338 -5.50 25.90 -12.30
CA PRO A 338 -6.11 27.22 -12.34
C PRO A 338 -7.48 27.24 -13.05
N GLU A 339 -7.88 26.17 -13.73
CA GLU A 339 -9.10 26.11 -14.54
C GLU A 339 -10.34 25.95 -13.68
N THR A 340 -11.28 26.90 -13.75
CA THR A 340 -12.51 26.92 -12.94
C THR A 340 -13.37 25.68 -13.12
N ALA A 341 -13.47 25.15 -14.35
CA ALA A 341 -14.25 23.95 -14.65
C ALA A 341 -13.64 22.69 -14.01
N VAL A 342 -12.30 22.56 -14.01
CA VAL A 342 -11.56 21.48 -13.36
C VAL A 342 -11.72 21.59 -11.84
N ILE A 343 -11.58 22.80 -11.28
CA ILE A 343 -11.75 23.06 -9.85
C ILE A 343 -13.15 22.64 -9.39
N ALA A 344 -14.21 23.05 -10.09
CA ALA A 344 -15.57 22.72 -9.75
C ALA A 344 -15.84 21.21 -9.78
N THR A 345 -15.33 20.53 -10.82
CA THR A 345 -15.46 19.07 -10.97
C THR A 345 -14.69 18.33 -9.86
N ALA A 346 -13.45 18.70 -9.61
CA ALA A 346 -12.62 18.10 -8.55
C ALA A 346 -13.25 18.32 -7.17
N ALA A 347 -13.71 19.54 -6.87
CA ALA A 347 -14.35 19.85 -5.60
C ALA A 347 -15.63 19.04 -5.38
N THR A 348 -16.43 18.82 -6.41
CA THR A 348 -17.62 17.99 -6.33
C THR A 348 -17.26 16.53 -6.02
N ILE A 349 -16.24 15.99 -6.70
CA ILE A 349 -15.76 14.63 -6.47
C ILE A 349 -15.17 14.50 -5.06
N LEU A 350 -14.38 15.48 -4.59
CA LEU A 350 -13.80 15.50 -3.25
C LEU A 350 -14.86 15.51 -2.15
N ARG A 351 -15.98 16.23 -2.34
CA ARG A 351 -17.13 16.17 -1.42
C ARG A 351 -17.74 14.78 -1.37
N VAL A 352 -17.92 14.12 -2.51
CA VAL A 352 -18.39 12.73 -2.54
C VAL A 352 -17.38 11.81 -1.86
N ALA A 353 -16.09 11.99 -2.13
CA ALA A 353 -15.03 11.24 -1.49
C ALA A 353 -15.03 11.37 0.04
N ALA A 354 -15.31 12.55 0.57
CA ALA A 354 -15.35 12.78 2.00
C ALA A 354 -16.34 11.87 2.75
N PHE A 355 -17.49 11.54 2.14
CA PHE A 355 -18.48 10.66 2.76
C PHE A 355 -17.99 9.22 2.94
N PHE A 356 -17.12 8.72 2.08
CA PHE A 356 -16.61 7.36 2.24
C PHE A 356 -15.29 7.27 3.01
N GLN A 357 -14.59 8.39 3.24
CA GLN A 357 -13.28 8.40 3.91
C GLN A 357 -13.27 7.61 5.23
N LEU A 358 -14.31 7.77 6.04
CA LEU A 358 -14.42 7.02 7.29
C LEU A 358 -14.43 5.50 7.03
N PHE A 359 -15.24 5.06 6.07
CA PHE A 359 -15.36 3.64 5.75
C PHE A 359 -14.11 3.09 5.07
N ASP A 360 -13.41 3.91 4.31
CA ASP A 360 -12.10 3.59 3.72
C ASP A 360 -11.05 3.35 4.81
N GLY A 361 -11.03 4.19 5.85
CA GLY A 361 -10.21 3.95 7.03
C GLY A 361 -10.59 2.69 7.79
N LEU A 362 -11.87 2.48 8.04
CA LEU A 362 -12.36 1.31 8.76
C LEU A 362 -12.01 0.00 8.01
N GLN A 363 -12.27 -0.05 6.70
CA GLN A 363 -12.02 -1.26 5.92
C GLN A 363 -10.55 -1.66 5.93
N ILE A 364 -9.62 -0.70 5.73
CA ILE A 364 -8.19 -1.03 5.66
C ILE A 364 -7.62 -1.40 7.04
N VAL A 365 -8.08 -0.76 8.12
CA VAL A 365 -7.62 -1.07 9.48
C VAL A 365 -8.16 -2.42 9.94
N VAL A 366 -9.43 -2.74 9.64
CA VAL A 366 -9.99 -4.08 9.91
C VAL A 366 -9.25 -5.15 9.11
N THR A 367 -8.96 -4.86 7.83
CA THR A 367 -8.15 -5.76 7.00
C THR A 367 -6.80 -6.06 7.64
N GLY A 368 -6.13 -5.05 8.22
CA GLY A 368 -4.91 -5.25 8.98
C GLY A 368 -5.12 -6.12 10.22
N SER A 369 -6.17 -5.86 10.99
CA SER A 369 -6.52 -6.63 12.19
C SER A 369 -6.81 -8.10 11.86
N LEU A 370 -7.61 -8.36 10.83
CA LEU A 370 -7.91 -9.72 10.35
C LEU A 370 -6.64 -10.42 9.81
N ARG A 371 -5.78 -9.69 9.09
CA ARG A 371 -4.48 -10.20 8.63
C ARG A 371 -3.61 -10.61 9.83
N GLY A 372 -3.53 -9.81 10.89
CA GLY A 372 -2.84 -10.16 12.13
C GLY A 372 -3.40 -11.43 12.78
N ALA A 373 -4.71 -11.67 12.66
CA ALA A 373 -5.39 -12.88 13.09
C ALA A 373 -5.18 -14.09 12.17
N GLY A 374 -4.59 -13.88 10.97
CA GLY A 374 -4.37 -14.95 9.98
C GLY A 374 -5.50 -15.10 8.96
N ASP A 375 -6.48 -14.21 8.96
CA ASP A 375 -7.54 -14.17 7.94
C ASP A 375 -7.26 -13.08 6.90
N THR A 376 -6.77 -13.48 5.74
CA THR A 376 -6.55 -12.62 4.58
C THR A 376 -7.57 -12.88 3.45
N ARG A 377 -8.33 -14.00 3.55
CA ARG A 377 -9.30 -14.39 2.51
C ARG A 377 -10.58 -13.57 2.61
N THR A 378 -11.07 -13.39 3.83
CA THR A 378 -12.30 -12.63 4.07
C THR A 378 -12.20 -11.19 3.54
N PRO A 379 -11.14 -10.40 3.85
CA PRO A 379 -10.98 -9.09 3.24
C PRO A 379 -10.92 -9.13 1.72
N MET A 380 -10.17 -10.06 1.11
CA MET A 380 -10.08 -10.18 -0.35
C MET A 380 -11.46 -10.38 -0.99
N LEU A 381 -12.28 -11.28 -0.45
CA LEU A 381 -13.62 -11.55 -0.97
C LEU A 381 -14.56 -10.35 -0.80
N CYS A 382 -14.49 -9.66 0.35
CA CYS A 382 -15.27 -8.44 0.58
C CYS A 382 -14.92 -7.34 -0.43
N HIS A 383 -13.62 -7.17 -0.73
CA HIS A 383 -13.17 -6.20 -1.73
C HIS A 383 -13.60 -6.59 -3.14
N LEU A 384 -13.52 -7.87 -3.49
CA LEU A 384 -13.97 -8.36 -4.80
C LEU A 384 -15.46 -8.07 -5.00
N ILE A 385 -16.28 -8.43 -4.04
CA ILE A 385 -17.74 -8.22 -4.14
C ILE A 385 -18.07 -6.72 -4.08
N GLY A 386 -17.53 -6.01 -3.09
CA GLY A 386 -17.86 -4.60 -2.87
C GLY A 386 -17.45 -3.69 -4.02
N TYR A 387 -16.26 -3.86 -4.57
CA TYR A 387 -15.79 -3.02 -5.68
C TYR A 387 -16.32 -3.47 -7.02
N TRP A 388 -16.24 -4.76 -7.36
CA TRP A 388 -16.54 -5.25 -8.72
C TRP A 388 -17.99 -5.65 -8.94
N ALA A 389 -18.67 -6.17 -7.90
CA ALA A 389 -20.08 -6.57 -8.03
C ALA A 389 -21.07 -5.44 -7.63
N ILE A 390 -20.66 -4.52 -6.75
CA ILE A 390 -21.53 -3.44 -6.28
C ILE A 390 -21.04 -2.09 -6.81
N GLY A 391 -19.82 -1.68 -6.47
CA GLY A 391 -19.32 -0.33 -6.70
C GLY A 391 -19.21 0.03 -8.18
N LEU A 392 -18.52 -0.79 -8.96
CA LEU A 392 -18.28 -0.53 -10.38
C LEU A 392 -19.57 -0.57 -11.22
N PRO A 393 -20.47 -1.59 -11.09
CA PRO A 393 -21.72 -1.62 -11.84
C PRO A 393 -22.65 -0.46 -11.49
N LEU A 394 -22.81 -0.15 -10.19
CA LEU A 394 -23.59 0.99 -9.75
C LEU A 394 -23.02 2.31 -10.29
N GLY A 395 -21.70 2.48 -10.18
CA GLY A 395 -21.00 3.68 -10.69
C GLY A 395 -21.17 3.84 -12.20
N ALA A 396 -21.02 2.76 -12.97
CA ALA A 396 -21.24 2.79 -14.42
C ALA A 396 -22.69 3.13 -14.78
N MET A 397 -23.67 2.57 -14.06
CA MET A 397 -25.09 2.89 -14.25
C MET A 397 -25.37 4.37 -13.94
N LEU A 398 -24.84 4.92 -12.88
CA LEU A 398 -25.01 6.32 -12.52
C LEU A 398 -24.29 7.27 -13.51
N CYS A 399 -23.10 6.88 -13.95
CA CYS A 399 -22.30 7.67 -14.90
C CYS A 399 -22.97 7.77 -16.26
N PHE A 400 -23.27 6.63 -16.88
CA PHE A 400 -23.73 6.57 -18.26
C PHE A 400 -25.26 6.49 -18.37
N GLY A 401 -25.94 5.81 -17.45
CA GLY A 401 -27.40 5.65 -17.48
C GLY A 401 -28.16 6.86 -16.94
N ARG A 402 -27.61 7.53 -15.90
CA ARG A 402 -28.22 8.75 -15.31
C ARG A 402 -27.51 10.04 -15.70
N GLY A 403 -26.43 9.97 -16.47
CA GLY A 403 -25.71 11.15 -16.94
C GLY A 403 -24.92 11.91 -15.87
N LEU A 404 -24.64 11.31 -14.70
CA LEU A 404 -23.91 11.95 -13.61
C LEU A 404 -22.39 12.04 -13.87
N GLY A 405 -21.90 11.49 -14.98
CA GLY A 405 -20.49 11.55 -15.36
C GLY A 405 -19.55 10.97 -14.30
N ALA A 406 -18.38 11.58 -14.11
CA ALA A 406 -17.37 11.10 -13.16
C ALA A 406 -17.91 11.03 -11.72
N VAL A 407 -18.79 11.93 -11.32
CA VAL A 407 -19.42 11.94 -9.98
C VAL A 407 -20.20 10.65 -9.74
N GLY A 408 -20.91 10.14 -10.77
CA GLY A 408 -21.66 8.88 -10.69
C GLY A 408 -20.74 7.68 -10.41
N LEU A 409 -19.56 7.63 -11.04
CA LEU A 409 -18.56 6.58 -10.76
C LEU A 409 -18.05 6.63 -9.31
N TRP A 410 -17.79 7.82 -8.79
CA TRP A 410 -17.35 8.00 -7.41
C TRP A 410 -18.45 7.65 -6.40
N ILE A 411 -19.71 7.95 -6.68
CA ILE A 411 -20.83 7.54 -5.83
C ILE A 411 -20.92 6.00 -5.79
N GLY A 412 -20.76 5.33 -6.93
CA GLY A 412 -20.74 3.87 -6.98
C GLY A 412 -19.59 3.27 -6.18
N LEU A 413 -18.36 3.79 -6.36
CA LEU A 413 -17.20 3.37 -5.55
C LEU A 413 -17.44 3.61 -4.05
N SER A 414 -18.03 4.74 -3.68
CA SER A 414 -18.38 5.06 -2.29
C SER A 414 -19.34 4.04 -1.70
N ALA A 415 -20.39 3.66 -2.46
CA ALA A 415 -21.33 2.64 -2.02
C ALA A 415 -20.65 1.28 -1.81
N GLY A 416 -19.76 0.88 -2.72
CA GLY A 416 -18.96 -0.33 -2.60
C GLY A 416 -18.06 -0.30 -1.36
N LEU A 417 -17.34 0.80 -1.12
CA LEU A 417 -16.46 1.00 0.04
C LEU A 417 -17.22 1.00 1.37
N ILE A 418 -18.37 1.66 1.42
CA ILE A 418 -19.23 1.66 2.60
C ILE A 418 -19.69 0.24 2.92
N ALA A 419 -20.11 -0.50 1.91
CA ALA A 419 -20.53 -1.91 2.07
C ALA A 419 -19.35 -2.76 2.61
N ILE A 420 -18.15 -2.65 2.03
CA ILE A 420 -16.95 -3.34 2.50
C ILE A 420 -16.65 -2.98 3.95
N GLY A 421 -16.61 -1.69 4.29
CA GLY A 421 -16.32 -1.20 5.63
C GLY A 421 -17.31 -1.72 6.68
N MET A 422 -18.61 -1.69 6.37
CA MET A 422 -19.65 -2.21 7.26
C MET A 422 -19.54 -3.73 7.46
N VAL A 423 -19.36 -4.49 6.38
CA VAL A 423 -19.25 -5.95 6.44
C VAL A 423 -17.99 -6.35 7.23
N LEU A 424 -16.84 -5.80 6.90
CA LEU A 424 -15.58 -6.13 7.58
C LEU A 424 -15.62 -5.73 9.06
N THR A 425 -16.17 -4.57 9.41
CA THR A 425 -16.31 -4.14 10.80
C THR A 425 -17.25 -5.09 11.58
N THR A 426 -18.31 -5.55 10.94
CA THR A 426 -19.22 -6.55 11.54
C THR A 426 -18.53 -7.89 11.76
N ILE A 427 -17.71 -8.33 10.81
CA ILE A 427 -16.91 -9.56 10.94
C ILE A 427 -15.92 -9.42 12.08
N TRP A 428 -15.21 -8.30 12.16
CA TRP A 428 -14.29 -8.02 13.27
C TRP A 428 -15.00 -8.02 14.62
N TRP A 429 -16.16 -7.38 14.70
CA TRP A 429 -16.97 -7.38 15.92
C TRP A 429 -17.34 -8.80 16.38
N ARG A 430 -17.77 -9.66 15.46
CA ARG A 430 -18.08 -11.08 15.77
C ARG A 430 -16.85 -11.82 16.27
N THR A 431 -15.73 -11.71 15.55
CA THR A 431 -14.45 -12.34 15.91
C THR A 431 -13.97 -11.87 17.30
N ALA A 432 -13.95 -10.57 17.55
CA ALA A 432 -13.54 -10.01 18.83
C ALA A 432 -14.48 -10.43 19.97
N ARG A 433 -15.80 -10.56 19.71
CA ARG A 433 -16.77 -11.03 20.68
C ARG A 433 -16.58 -12.52 21.03
N GLU A 434 -16.24 -13.35 20.05
CA GLU A 434 -15.91 -14.76 20.30
C GLU A 434 -14.67 -14.89 21.19
N TRP A 435 -13.65 -14.09 20.95
CA TRP A 435 -12.44 -14.04 21.79
C TRP A 435 -12.70 -13.50 23.21
N SER A 436 -13.76 -12.72 23.39
CA SER A 436 -14.14 -12.15 24.68
C SER A 436 -15.06 -13.07 25.51
N ARG A 437 -15.50 -14.22 24.98
CA ARG A 437 -16.29 -15.18 25.74
C ARG A 437 -15.38 -15.93 26.72
N PRO A 438 -15.81 -16.07 28.00
CA PRO A 438 -15.09 -16.93 28.94
C PRO A 438 -15.03 -18.35 28.37
N VAL A 439 -13.85 -18.95 28.36
CA VAL A 439 -13.72 -20.40 28.09
C VAL A 439 -14.58 -21.10 29.12
N ALA A 440 -15.64 -21.78 28.69
CA ALA A 440 -16.43 -22.61 29.57
C ALA A 440 -15.45 -23.64 30.14
N VAL A 441 -15.09 -23.47 31.41
CA VAL A 441 -14.34 -24.45 32.16
C VAL A 441 -15.27 -25.68 32.26
N ASN A 442 -15.09 -26.62 31.34
CA ASN A 442 -15.72 -27.94 31.50
C ASN A 442 -15.33 -28.46 32.88
N GLY A 443 -16.32 -28.56 33.73
CA GLY A 443 -16.15 -28.98 35.10
C GLY A 443 -15.42 -30.33 35.21
N PRO A 444 -14.92 -30.69 36.39
CA PRO A 444 -14.10 -31.86 36.59
C PRO A 444 -14.84 -33.10 36.10
N MET A 445 -14.21 -33.86 35.20
CA MET A 445 -14.67 -35.21 34.89
C MET A 445 -14.69 -35.99 36.21
N ARG A 446 -15.91 -36.40 36.63
CA ARG A 446 -16.10 -37.33 37.73
C ARG A 446 -15.72 -38.72 37.28
#